data_1edbb52a80820b07b0369fc6e2b7c251
#
_entry.id   1edbb52a80820b07b0369fc6e2b7c251
#
_cell.length_a   1.000
_cell.length_b   1.000
_cell.length_c   1.000
_cell.angle_alpha   90.00
_cell.angle_beta   90.00
_cell.angle_gamma   90.00
#
_symmetry.space_group_name_H-M   'P 1'
#
loop_
_entity.id
_entity.type
_entity.pdbx_description
1 polymer ?
#
loop_
_entity_poly.entity_id
_entity_poly.type
_entity_poly.pdbx_seq_one_letter_code
_entity_poly.pdbx_strand_id
1 'polypeptide(L)'
;KLQTATWIEESVGNIISYEKMHLPDGSVYSISKGTGGGKDNTGKYVSSECIGHRLEKNNSLIELKFFCNVELSNGDKYYFMQYRTKSDTDVGVGKGTILGGTVVFSKLIGAKCIYGIKHIKKNVYNTTKCEIPDNIFNELKNDN
;
A
#
# COMPACT_ATOMS: atom_id res chain seq x y z
N LYS A 1 13.95 10.66 -23.07
CA LYS A 1 12.78 10.15 -22.35
C LYS A 1 13.24 9.01 -21.44
N LEU A 2 13.09 9.15 -20.13
CA LEU A 2 13.45 8.10 -19.17
C LEU A 2 12.58 6.87 -19.46
N GLN A 3 13.19 5.70 -19.62
CA GLN A 3 12.47 4.46 -19.72
C GLN A 3 12.02 4.03 -18.34
N THR A 4 10.76 3.62 -18.22
CA THR A 4 10.15 3.16 -16.99
C THR A 4 9.72 1.70 -17.11
N ALA A 5 9.66 1.04 -15.96
CA ALA A 5 9.11 -0.29 -15.79
C ALA A 5 8.02 -0.26 -14.74
N THR A 6 7.12 -1.21 -14.77
CA THR A 6 6.07 -1.35 -13.76
C THR A 6 6.52 -2.35 -12.70
N TRP A 7 6.74 -1.86 -11.49
CA TRP A 7 6.95 -2.72 -10.32
C TRP A 7 5.61 -3.06 -9.72
N ILE A 8 5.32 -4.35 -9.55
CA ILE A 8 4.04 -4.86 -9.08
C ILE A 8 4.25 -5.69 -7.82
N GLU A 9 3.51 -5.38 -6.77
CA GLU A 9 3.47 -6.15 -5.53
C GLU A 9 2.04 -6.65 -5.29
N GLU A 10 1.91 -7.94 -5.05
CA GLU A 10 0.65 -8.58 -4.69
C GLU A 10 0.76 -9.17 -3.30
N SER A 11 -0.19 -8.83 -2.44
CA SER A 11 -0.22 -9.30 -1.06
C SER A 11 -1.61 -9.68 -0.62
N VAL A 12 -1.67 -10.52 0.39
CA VAL A 12 -2.88 -10.86 1.13
C VAL A 12 -2.62 -10.66 2.61
N GLY A 13 -3.58 -10.10 3.31
CA GLY A 13 -3.41 -9.80 4.72
C GLY A 13 -4.70 -9.87 5.51
N ASN A 14 -4.56 -9.56 6.79
CA ASN A 14 -5.65 -9.54 7.75
C ASN A 14 -5.58 -8.28 8.60
N ILE A 15 -6.74 -7.78 9.00
CA ILE A 15 -6.85 -6.74 10.02
C ILE A 15 -6.71 -7.42 11.39
N ILE A 16 -5.73 -6.97 12.18
CA ILE A 16 -5.42 -7.56 13.50
C ILE A 16 -5.88 -6.70 14.67
N SER A 17 -6.17 -5.42 14.44
CA SER A 17 -6.79 -4.55 15.44
C SER A 17 -7.67 -3.51 14.75
N TYR A 18 -8.74 -3.12 15.43
CA TYR A 18 -9.73 -2.20 14.89
C TYR A 18 -10.43 -1.46 16.03
N GLU A 19 -10.45 -0.13 15.94
CA GLU A 19 -11.21 0.74 16.85
C GLU A 19 -12.02 1.72 16.02
N LYS A 20 -13.22 2.04 16.48
CA LYS A 20 -14.09 3.02 15.81
C LYS A 20 -14.76 3.97 16.80
N MET A 21 -15.08 5.16 16.30
CA MET A 21 -15.79 6.20 17.01
C MET A 21 -16.88 6.77 16.12
N HIS A 22 -18.09 6.85 16.64
CA HIS A 22 -19.21 7.53 15.98
C HIS A 22 -19.15 9.02 16.31
N LEU A 23 -19.16 9.86 15.28
CA LEU A 23 -19.09 11.31 15.44
C LEU A 23 -20.50 11.93 15.39
N PRO A 24 -20.69 13.13 15.97
CA PRO A 24 -22.02 13.76 16.04
C PRO A 24 -22.67 14.06 14.68
N ASP A 25 -21.89 14.21 13.62
CA ASP A 25 -22.40 14.46 12.28
C ASP A 25 -22.85 13.20 11.52
N GLY A 26 -22.82 12.03 12.19
CA GLY A 26 -23.15 10.73 11.61
C GLY A 26 -22.00 10.04 10.90
N SER A 27 -20.82 10.65 10.85
CA SER A 27 -19.64 9.98 10.35
C SER A 27 -19.06 8.98 11.34
N VAL A 28 -18.27 8.04 10.83
CA VAL A 28 -17.58 7.03 11.65
C VAL A 28 -16.09 7.13 11.34
N TYR A 29 -15.31 7.39 12.38
CA TYR A 29 -13.85 7.37 12.34
C TYR A 29 -13.34 6.04 12.85
N SER A 30 -12.44 5.42 12.13
CA SER A 30 -11.83 4.15 12.55
C SER A 30 -10.32 4.16 12.37
N ILE A 31 -9.64 3.43 13.25
CA ILE A 31 -8.21 3.15 13.18
C ILE A 31 -8.05 1.65 13.10
N SER A 32 -7.19 1.20 12.22
CA SER A 32 -6.90 -0.23 12.12
C SER A 32 -5.41 -0.50 11.88
N LYS A 33 -5.02 -1.70 12.25
CA LYS A 33 -3.70 -2.26 11.98
C LYS A 33 -3.90 -3.57 11.24
N GLY A 34 -3.13 -3.76 10.18
CA GLY A 34 -3.14 -4.98 9.38
C GLY A 34 -1.74 -5.52 9.16
N THR A 35 -1.66 -6.81 8.91
CA THR A 35 -0.43 -7.48 8.47
C THR A 35 -0.72 -8.26 7.21
N GLY A 36 0.29 -8.41 6.38
CA GLY A 36 0.14 -9.16 5.14
C GLY A 36 1.46 -9.72 4.63
N GLY A 37 1.35 -10.57 3.64
CA GLY A 37 2.48 -11.13 2.95
C GLY A 37 2.14 -11.42 1.49
N GLY A 38 3.14 -11.44 0.66
CA GLY A 38 2.95 -11.64 -0.77
C GLY A 38 4.25 -11.72 -1.53
N LYS A 39 4.20 -11.27 -2.76
CA LYS A 39 5.32 -11.36 -3.69
C LYS A 39 5.29 -10.20 -4.68
N ASP A 40 6.45 -9.73 -5.07
CA ASP A 40 6.58 -8.75 -6.14
C ASP A 40 6.96 -9.41 -7.47
N ASN A 41 6.89 -8.64 -8.55
CA ASN A 41 7.23 -9.13 -9.89
C ASN A 41 8.75 -9.21 -10.18
N THR A 42 9.59 -8.95 -9.18
CA THR A 42 11.01 -9.28 -9.21
C THR A 42 11.30 -10.65 -8.61
N GLY A 43 10.27 -11.32 -8.07
CA GLY A 43 10.36 -12.63 -7.47
C GLY A 43 10.63 -12.65 -5.97
N LYS A 44 10.71 -11.49 -5.32
CA LYS A 44 10.93 -11.40 -3.88
C LYS A 44 9.62 -11.55 -3.10
N TYR A 45 9.69 -12.23 -1.98
CA TYR A 45 8.60 -12.25 -1.02
C TYR A 45 8.61 -10.98 -0.18
N VAL A 46 7.42 -10.55 0.22
CA VAL A 46 7.24 -9.34 1.03
C VAL A 46 6.41 -9.65 2.27
N SER A 47 6.72 -8.97 3.35
CA SER A 47 5.96 -8.97 4.59
C SER A 47 5.64 -7.52 4.95
N SER A 48 4.39 -7.24 5.26
CA SER A 48 3.94 -5.86 5.52
C SER A 48 3.18 -5.73 6.82
N GLU A 49 3.30 -4.56 7.41
CA GLU A 49 2.51 -4.09 8.54
C GLU A 49 2.03 -2.67 8.20
N CYS A 50 0.71 -2.47 8.28
CA CYS A 50 0.09 -1.19 7.97
C CYS A 50 -0.74 -0.71 9.15
N ILE A 51 -0.66 0.60 9.43
CA ILE A 51 -1.48 1.28 10.42
C ILE A 51 -2.10 2.50 9.75
N GLY A 52 -3.38 2.72 9.98
CA GLY A 52 -4.03 3.88 9.40
C GLY A 52 -5.43 4.10 9.86
N HIS A 53 -6.09 5.06 9.21
CA HIS A 53 -7.44 5.48 9.56
C HIS A 53 -8.36 5.52 8.35
N ARG A 54 -9.66 5.48 8.68
CA ARG A 54 -10.75 5.62 7.73
C ARG A 54 -11.84 6.51 8.32
N LEU A 55 -12.30 7.45 7.53
CA LEU A 55 -13.46 8.29 7.84
C LEU A 55 -14.54 8.00 6.80
N GLU A 56 -15.73 7.62 7.28
CA GLU A 56 -16.89 7.28 6.45
C GLU A 56 -18.14 8.02 6.91
N LYS A 57 -19.04 8.28 5.98
CA LYS A 57 -20.39 8.77 6.28
C LYS A 57 -21.39 8.18 5.30
N ASN A 58 -22.50 7.63 5.82
CA ASN A 58 -23.53 6.97 5.00
C ASN A 58 -22.96 5.88 4.07
N ASN A 59 -22.04 5.06 4.59
CA ASN A 59 -21.32 4.01 3.85
C ASN A 59 -20.47 4.52 2.67
N SER A 60 -20.23 5.82 2.60
CA SER A 60 -19.31 6.44 1.62
C SER A 60 -18.00 6.81 2.29
N LEU A 61 -16.91 6.46 1.63
CA LEU A 61 -15.58 6.86 2.09
C LEU A 61 -15.40 8.37 1.93
N ILE A 62 -14.91 9.03 2.99
CA ILE A 62 -14.46 10.43 2.95
C ILE A 62 -12.95 10.49 2.81
N GLU A 63 -12.23 9.74 3.65
CA GLU A 63 -10.77 9.66 3.62
C GLU A 63 -10.30 8.32 4.17
N LEU A 64 -9.27 7.79 3.52
CA LEU A 64 -8.51 6.64 4.00
C LEU A 64 -7.03 6.98 3.87
N LYS A 65 -6.27 6.73 4.92
CA LYS A 65 -4.81 6.92 4.91
C LYS A 65 -4.14 5.86 5.77
N PHE A 66 -3.24 5.10 5.15
CA PHE A 66 -2.46 4.05 5.81
C PHE A 66 -0.98 4.27 5.55
N PHE A 67 -0.19 3.98 6.57
CA PHE A 67 1.27 3.90 6.46
C PHE A 67 1.68 2.45 6.64
N CYS A 68 2.49 1.95 5.73
CA CYS A 68 2.96 0.58 5.70
C CYS A 68 4.47 0.50 5.82
N ASN A 69 4.93 -0.44 6.61
CA ASN A 69 6.32 -0.88 6.69
C ASN A 69 6.40 -2.22 5.97
N VAL A 70 7.22 -2.30 4.94
CA VAL A 70 7.35 -3.49 4.10
C VAL A 70 8.79 -3.98 4.12
N GLU A 71 8.95 -5.26 4.36
CA GLU A 71 10.24 -5.94 4.34
C GLU A 71 10.26 -7.00 3.24
N LEU A 72 11.31 -7.00 2.43
CA LEU A 72 11.53 -7.96 1.36
C LEU A 72 12.42 -9.11 1.84
N SER A 73 12.31 -10.24 1.15
CA SER A 73 13.04 -11.47 1.51
C SER A 73 14.56 -11.35 1.47
N ASN A 74 15.12 -10.34 0.78
CA ASN A 74 16.55 -10.05 0.77
C ASN A 74 17.01 -9.10 1.90
N GLY A 75 16.07 -8.66 2.78
CA GLY A 75 16.34 -7.74 3.87
C GLY A 75 16.13 -6.26 3.54
N ASP A 76 15.83 -5.91 2.28
CA ASP A 76 15.44 -4.55 1.94
C ASP A 76 14.12 -4.18 2.59
N LYS A 77 13.95 -2.89 2.87
CA LYS A 77 12.75 -2.34 3.51
C LYS A 77 12.33 -1.07 2.81
N TYR A 78 11.02 -0.82 2.79
CA TYR A 78 10.49 0.47 2.38
C TYR A 78 9.25 0.83 3.20
N TYR A 79 8.99 2.13 3.25
CA TYR A 79 7.79 2.70 3.86
C TYR A 79 6.91 3.23 2.75
N PHE A 80 5.62 2.94 2.86
CA PHE A 80 4.63 3.25 1.84
C PHE A 80 3.44 3.94 2.46
N MET A 81 2.90 4.97 1.79
CA MET A 81 1.66 5.61 2.19
C MET A 81 0.59 5.30 1.16
N GLN A 82 -0.54 4.79 1.62
CA GLN A 82 -1.75 4.61 0.83
C GLN A 82 -2.75 5.72 1.16
N TYR A 83 -3.35 6.30 0.15
CA TYR A 83 -4.30 7.39 0.29
C TYR A 83 -5.46 7.22 -0.68
N ARG A 84 -6.67 7.44 -0.16
CA ARG A 84 -7.89 7.38 -0.95
C ARG A 84 -8.91 8.37 -0.41
N THR A 85 -9.60 9.07 -1.30
CA THR A 85 -10.68 9.99 -0.97
C THR A 85 -11.95 9.62 -1.70
N LYS A 86 -13.03 10.37 -1.43
CA LYS A 86 -14.32 10.21 -2.10
C LYS A 86 -14.24 10.37 -3.63
N SER A 87 -13.26 11.12 -4.13
CA SER A 87 -13.02 11.27 -5.57
C SER A 87 -12.37 10.06 -6.23
N ASP A 88 -11.80 9.16 -5.44
CA ASP A 88 -11.19 7.91 -5.90
C ASP A 88 -12.18 6.74 -5.77
N THR A 89 -13.44 6.97 -6.12
CA THR A 89 -14.59 6.10 -5.77
C THR A 89 -14.76 4.85 -6.60
N ASP A 90 -13.92 4.57 -7.55
CA ASP A 90 -13.92 3.26 -8.17
C ASP A 90 -13.45 2.23 -7.15
N VAL A 91 -14.30 1.24 -6.98
CA VAL A 91 -14.26 0.27 -5.89
C VAL A 91 -12.84 -0.19 -5.55
N GLY A 92 -12.35 0.23 -4.37
CA GLY A 92 -11.12 -0.27 -3.83
C GLY A 92 -9.82 0.23 -4.46
N VAL A 93 -9.87 1.24 -5.33
CA VAL A 93 -8.66 1.83 -5.96
C VAL A 93 -8.25 3.12 -5.28
N GLY A 94 -6.97 3.27 -5.02
CA GLY A 94 -6.39 4.48 -4.42
C GLY A 94 -4.98 4.74 -4.94
N LYS A 95 -4.37 5.78 -4.39
CA LYS A 95 -3.01 6.22 -4.71
C LYS A 95 -2.05 5.90 -3.59
N GLY A 96 -0.79 5.72 -3.92
CA GLY A 96 0.25 5.51 -2.95
C GLY A 96 1.58 6.10 -3.39
N THR A 97 2.47 6.23 -2.43
CA THR A 97 3.82 6.71 -2.68
C THR A 97 4.84 6.05 -1.75
N ILE A 98 6.04 5.88 -2.23
CA ILE A 98 7.17 5.41 -1.44
C ILE A 98 7.73 6.59 -0.66
N LEU A 99 7.83 6.45 0.66
CA LEU A 99 8.30 7.48 1.58
C LEU A 99 9.80 7.40 1.84
N GLY A 100 10.39 6.22 1.68
CA GLY A 100 11.79 5.96 1.94
C GLY A 100 12.04 4.48 2.17
N GLY A 101 13.26 4.13 2.50
CA GLY A 101 13.64 2.76 2.78
C GLY A 101 15.16 2.55 2.72
N THR A 102 15.58 1.30 2.56
CA THR A 102 16.96 0.93 2.32
C THR A 102 17.47 1.48 1.00
N VAL A 103 18.77 1.37 0.71
CA VAL A 103 19.46 2.12 -0.37
C VAL A 103 18.68 2.19 -1.69
N VAL A 104 18.23 1.06 -2.21
CA VAL A 104 17.49 1.02 -3.48
C VAL A 104 16.17 1.78 -3.40
N PHE A 105 15.43 1.65 -2.30
CA PHE A 105 14.14 2.31 -2.11
C PHE A 105 14.28 3.80 -1.79
N SER A 106 15.41 4.25 -1.26
CA SER A 106 15.68 5.68 -1.10
C SER A 106 15.73 6.43 -2.44
N LYS A 107 16.07 5.72 -3.51
CA LYS A 107 16.05 6.24 -4.89
C LYS A 107 14.64 6.35 -5.47
N LEU A 108 13.65 5.78 -4.81
CA LEU A 108 12.24 5.73 -5.25
C LEU A 108 11.33 6.64 -4.42
N ILE A 109 11.88 7.49 -3.56
CA ILE A 109 11.09 8.44 -2.77
C ILE A 109 10.25 9.32 -3.69
N GLY A 110 8.94 9.37 -3.43
CA GLY A 110 7.98 10.12 -4.23
C GLY A 110 7.49 9.39 -5.48
N ALA A 111 7.92 8.16 -5.72
CA ALA A 111 7.38 7.35 -6.81
C ALA A 111 5.86 7.22 -6.67
N LYS A 112 5.15 7.44 -7.78
CA LYS A 112 3.68 7.40 -7.82
C LYS A 112 3.23 5.97 -8.08
N CYS A 113 2.34 5.51 -7.21
CA CYS A 113 1.76 4.18 -7.28
C CYS A 113 0.23 4.27 -7.27
N ILE A 114 -0.39 3.24 -7.82
CA ILE A 114 -1.81 2.96 -7.65
C ILE A 114 -1.96 1.64 -6.92
N TYR A 115 -2.99 1.49 -6.11
CA TYR A 115 -3.29 0.23 -5.46
C TYR A 115 -4.77 -0.11 -5.61
N GLY A 116 -5.08 -1.40 -5.62
CA GLY A 116 -6.43 -1.93 -5.59
C GLY A 116 -6.59 -2.91 -4.45
N ILE A 117 -7.72 -2.83 -3.75
CA ILE A 117 -8.04 -3.71 -2.62
C ILE A 117 -9.34 -4.46 -2.90
N LYS A 118 -9.33 -5.75 -2.59
CA LYS A 118 -10.51 -6.60 -2.60
C LYS A 118 -10.60 -7.38 -1.31
N HIS A 119 -11.77 -7.31 -0.66
CA HIS A 119 -12.07 -8.09 0.53
C HIS A 119 -12.79 -9.38 0.15
N ILE A 120 -12.26 -10.51 0.61
CA ILE A 120 -12.92 -11.81 0.51
C ILE A 120 -12.88 -12.45 1.90
N LYS A 121 -14.03 -12.50 2.57
CA LYS A 121 -14.13 -12.96 3.97
C LYS A 121 -13.19 -12.16 4.87
N LYS A 122 -12.23 -12.82 5.54
CA LYS A 122 -11.26 -12.20 6.43
C LYS A 122 -10.02 -11.66 5.72
N ASN A 123 -9.85 -11.98 4.44
CA ASN A 123 -8.66 -11.67 3.70
C ASN A 123 -8.81 -10.35 2.95
N VAL A 124 -7.76 -9.56 3.00
CA VAL A 124 -7.63 -8.32 2.24
C VAL A 124 -6.57 -8.56 1.16
N TYR A 125 -7.01 -8.62 -0.08
CA TYR A 125 -6.11 -8.74 -1.24
C TYR A 125 -5.73 -7.36 -1.73
N ASN A 126 -4.45 -7.12 -1.90
CA ASN A 126 -3.92 -5.84 -2.37
C ASN A 126 -2.99 -6.06 -3.56
N THR A 127 -3.17 -5.26 -4.59
CA THR A 127 -2.23 -5.15 -5.72
C THR A 127 -1.76 -3.71 -5.82
N THR A 128 -0.47 -3.50 -5.74
CA THR A 128 0.16 -2.18 -5.88
C THR A 128 1.01 -2.16 -7.15
N LYS A 129 0.88 -1.10 -7.94
CA LYS A 129 1.65 -0.89 -9.17
C LYS A 129 2.32 0.47 -9.14
N CYS A 130 3.63 0.49 -9.32
CA CYS A 130 4.44 1.71 -9.35
C CYS A 130 5.19 1.78 -10.68
N GLU A 131 5.12 2.92 -11.36
CA GLU A 131 6.00 3.21 -12.49
C GLU A 131 7.33 3.74 -11.94
N ILE A 132 8.41 3.02 -12.18
CA ILE A 132 9.74 3.36 -11.66
C ILE A 132 10.77 3.37 -12.80
N PRO A 133 11.90 4.07 -12.63
CA PRO A 133 12.96 4.05 -13.63
C PRO A 133 13.44 2.62 -13.93
N ASP A 134 13.66 2.32 -15.18
CA ASP A 134 14.04 0.98 -15.64
C ASP A 134 15.32 0.47 -15.00
N ASN A 135 16.31 1.35 -14.81
CA ASN A 135 17.56 1.01 -14.12
C ASN A 135 17.34 0.63 -12.65
N ILE A 136 16.39 1.27 -11.96
CA ILE A 136 16.06 0.92 -10.57
C ILE A 136 15.29 -0.42 -10.52
N PHE A 137 14.40 -0.65 -11.48
CA PHE A 137 13.72 -1.94 -11.58
C PHE A 137 14.72 -3.08 -11.79
N ASN A 138 15.73 -2.89 -12.64
CA ASN A 138 16.80 -3.86 -12.86
C ASN A 138 17.66 -4.08 -11.60
N GLU A 139 17.92 -3.02 -10.84
CA GLU A 139 18.60 -3.12 -9.54
C GLU A 139 17.79 -3.97 -8.55
N LEU A 140 16.48 -3.72 -8.43
CA LEU A 140 15.57 -4.53 -7.61
C LEU A 140 15.56 -6.00 -8.05
N LYS A 141 15.61 -6.25 -9.33
CA LYS A 141 15.56 -7.60 -9.90
C LYS A 141 16.84 -8.41 -9.65
N ASN A 142 17.97 -7.75 -9.68
CA ASN A 142 19.30 -8.40 -9.61
C ASN A 142 19.83 -8.55 -8.19
N ASP A 143 19.23 -7.86 -7.24
CA ASP A 143 19.65 -7.84 -5.83
C ASP A 143 18.98 -8.98 -5.06
N ASN A 144 19.44 -10.18 -5.34
CA ASN A 144 18.94 -11.41 -4.70
C ASN A 144 19.77 -11.77 -3.47
#